data_823f1528b22c37ca19bd450e7ff0cc30
#
_entry.id   823f1528b22c37ca19bd450e7ff0cc30
#
_cell.length_a   1.000
_cell.length_b   1.000
_cell.length_c   1.000
_cell.angle_alpha   90.00
_cell.angle_beta   90.00
_cell.angle_gamma   90.00
#
_symmetry.space_group_name_H-M   'P 1'
#
loop_
_entity.id
_entity.type
_entity.pdbx_description
1 polymer ?
#
loop_
_entity_poly.entity_id
_entity_poly.type
_entity_poly.pdbx_seq_one_letter_code
_entity_poly.pdbx_strand_id
1 'polypeptide(L)'
;RRKMLLVCFVFLALLQGWAQHTWQTGPVNLELIQRGDSEFPSGFSAFSLKSHFIWCGSAIQAEEDGKYYLFYSAMESGPEHPRFIDAWLLGSMIGVAVSDSPYGGYKDIGIVYNKDGYRPDNCSWDAQSVHNPHIKRYNGKYYLYYCATVDPGENAHVKGQLSRRDRLQQNQKLGVLCFNSIKELLEGKFSCNEQPLLAPRTRVK
;
A
#
# COMPACT_ATOMS: atom_id res chain seq x y z
N ARG A 1 29.27 -10.48 50.68
CA ARG A 1 28.40 -9.30 50.49
C ARG A 1 28.77 -8.42 49.25
N ARG A 2 30.00 -8.40 48.78
CA ARG A 2 30.40 -7.61 47.59
C ARG A 2 29.96 -8.20 46.22
N LYS A 3 29.75 -9.52 46.13
CA LYS A 3 29.37 -10.19 44.87
C LYS A 3 27.87 -10.00 44.50
N MET A 4 27.01 -9.71 45.48
CA MET A 4 25.58 -9.52 45.22
C MET A 4 25.26 -8.12 44.67
N LEU A 5 26.10 -7.10 44.97
CA LEU A 5 25.93 -5.76 44.43
C LEU A 5 26.24 -5.66 42.94
N LEU A 6 27.21 -6.48 42.44
CA LEU A 6 27.60 -6.43 41.03
C LEU A 6 26.50 -7.00 40.08
N VAL A 7 25.75 -8.00 40.56
CA VAL A 7 24.66 -8.60 39.78
C VAL A 7 23.49 -7.64 39.63
N CYS A 8 23.17 -6.87 40.68
CA CYS A 8 22.10 -5.86 40.59
C CYS A 8 22.43 -4.71 39.63
N PHE A 9 23.69 -4.29 39.53
CA PHE A 9 24.09 -3.23 38.58
C PHE A 9 24.05 -3.70 37.13
N VAL A 10 24.39 -4.95 36.84
CA VAL A 10 24.32 -5.50 35.49
C VAL A 10 22.86 -5.67 35.06
N PHE A 11 21.95 -6.06 35.94
CA PHE A 11 20.52 -6.14 35.65
C PHE A 11 19.87 -4.77 35.41
N LEU A 12 20.27 -3.74 36.15
CA LEU A 12 19.79 -2.37 35.91
C LEU A 12 20.31 -1.77 34.59
N ALA A 13 21.55 -2.12 34.21
CA ALA A 13 22.11 -1.67 32.91
C ALA A 13 21.43 -2.36 31.70
N LEU A 14 20.95 -3.60 31.87
CA LEU A 14 20.23 -4.33 30.82
C LEU A 14 18.78 -3.83 30.65
N LEU A 15 18.18 -3.21 31.67
CA LEU A 15 16.85 -2.63 31.60
C LEU A 15 16.82 -1.23 30.95
N GLN A 16 17.96 -0.55 30.85
CA GLN A 16 18.05 0.75 30.17
C GLN A 16 18.25 0.66 28.66
N GLY A 17 18.42 -0.55 28.11
CA GLY A 17 18.60 -0.78 26.65
C GLY A 17 17.32 -0.82 25.83
N TRP A 18 16.16 -0.69 26.44
CA TRP A 18 14.91 -0.50 25.71
C TRP A 18 14.76 0.98 25.41
N ALA A 19 15.31 1.41 24.27
CA ALA A 19 15.03 2.72 23.75
C ALA A 19 13.51 2.87 23.65
N GLN A 20 12.94 3.63 24.58
CA GLN A 20 11.58 4.14 24.41
C GLN A 20 11.66 5.03 23.18
N HIS A 21 11.20 4.52 22.04
CA HIS A 21 10.88 5.36 20.91
C HIS A 21 9.72 6.27 21.36
N THR A 22 10.06 7.39 21.95
CA THR A 22 9.09 8.47 22.17
C THR A 22 8.79 9.03 20.79
N TRP A 23 7.60 8.77 20.31
CA TRP A 23 7.06 9.45 19.14
C TRP A 23 6.94 10.93 19.49
N GLN A 24 7.82 11.74 18.95
CA GLN A 24 7.66 13.19 19.00
C GLN A 24 6.69 13.58 17.88
N THR A 25 5.43 13.75 18.23
CA THR A 25 4.49 14.43 17.35
C THR A 25 4.73 15.91 17.48
N GLY A 26 5.41 16.52 16.54
CA GLY A 26 5.46 17.97 16.40
C GLY A 26 4.10 18.51 15.92
N PRO A 27 3.78 19.79 16.17
CA PRO A 27 2.59 20.38 15.60
C PRO A 27 2.65 20.29 14.09
N VAL A 28 1.57 19.74 13.49
CA VAL A 28 1.41 19.73 12.04
C VAL A 28 1.22 21.18 11.60
N ASN A 29 2.13 21.70 10.79
CA ASN A 29 1.96 23.03 10.22
C ASN A 29 0.89 22.98 9.12
N LEU A 30 -0.35 23.27 9.49
CA LEU A 30 -1.50 23.26 8.58
C LEU A 30 -1.37 24.27 7.42
N GLU A 31 -0.58 25.34 7.59
CA GLU A 31 -0.32 26.29 6.50
C GLU A 31 0.45 25.66 5.35
N LEU A 32 1.34 24.70 5.64
CA LEU A 32 2.08 23.96 4.60
C LEU A 32 1.18 22.97 3.82
N ILE A 33 0.10 22.49 4.44
CA ILE A 33 -0.85 21.56 3.82
C ILE A 33 -1.89 22.32 2.98
N GLN A 34 -2.27 23.53 3.38
CA GLN A 34 -3.31 24.34 2.71
C GLN A 34 -2.83 25.10 1.49
N ARG A 35 -1.53 25.35 1.38
CA ARG A 35 -0.96 25.99 0.19
C ARG A 35 -0.73 24.91 -0.86
N GLY A 36 -1.64 24.77 -1.79
CA GLY A 36 -1.47 23.98 -3.01
C GLY A 36 -0.30 24.45 -3.92
N ASP A 37 0.51 25.38 -3.42
CA ASP A 37 1.72 25.91 -4.03
C ASP A 37 2.93 25.44 -3.22
N SER A 38 3.43 24.32 -3.51
CA SER A 38 4.74 23.81 -3.89
C SER A 38 6.02 24.32 -3.21
N GLU A 39 6.01 24.90 -2.04
CA GLU A 39 7.23 24.97 -1.25
C GLU A 39 7.15 24.07 -0.02
N PHE A 40 7.27 22.76 -0.28
CA PHE A 40 7.64 21.85 0.77
C PHE A 40 9.01 22.25 1.35
N PRO A 41 9.27 22.03 2.65
CA PRO A 41 10.60 22.22 3.23
C PRO A 41 11.66 21.58 2.33
N SER A 42 12.83 22.17 2.23
CA SER A 42 13.91 21.66 1.37
C SER A 42 14.12 20.17 1.61
N GLY A 43 14.00 19.36 0.57
CA GLY A 43 14.10 17.90 0.63
C GLY A 43 12.77 17.14 0.61
N PHE A 44 11.62 17.82 0.71
CA PHE A 44 10.30 17.20 0.50
C PHE A 44 9.78 17.49 -0.90
N SER A 45 9.20 16.49 -1.54
CA SER A 45 8.47 16.67 -2.79
C SER A 45 7.27 15.74 -2.84
N ALA A 46 6.16 16.23 -3.38
CA ALA A 46 5.00 15.40 -3.65
C ALA A 46 5.26 14.51 -4.87
N PHE A 47 4.91 13.23 -4.77
CA PHE A 47 4.91 12.33 -5.91
C PHE A 47 3.58 12.42 -6.64
N SER A 48 3.61 12.66 -7.95
CA SER A 48 2.43 12.73 -8.80
C SER A 48 2.73 12.26 -10.22
N LEU A 49 1.72 11.77 -10.92
CA LEU A 49 1.76 11.39 -12.33
C LEU A 49 0.69 12.18 -13.11
N LYS A 50 1.03 12.64 -14.30
CA LYS A 50 0.10 13.45 -15.12
C LYS A 50 -1.11 12.66 -15.62
N SER A 51 -0.95 11.35 -15.84
CA SER A 51 -1.95 10.48 -16.45
C SER A 51 -2.71 9.62 -15.43
N HIS A 52 -2.41 9.78 -14.13
CA HIS A 52 -3.01 8.94 -13.10
C HIS A 52 -3.36 9.75 -11.85
N PHE A 53 -4.47 9.42 -11.23
CA PHE A 53 -4.69 9.74 -9.84
C PHE A 53 -3.81 8.84 -8.99
N ILE A 54 -3.11 9.41 -8.02
CA ILE A 54 -2.26 8.70 -7.07
C ILE A 54 -2.93 8.73 -5.70
N TRP A 55 -3.03 7.57 -5.06
CA TRP A 55 -3.67 7.43 -3.77
C TRP A 55 -2.98 6.39 -2.91
N CYS A 56 -3.10 6.51 -1.59
CA CYS A 56 -2.63 5.54 -0.60
C CYS A 56 -1.26 4.95 -0.94
N GLY A 57 -0.22 5.46 -0.31
CA GLY A 57 1.14 4.97 -0.51
C GLY A 57 1.70 4.28 0.74
N SER A 58 2.62 3.35 0.54
CA SER A 58 3.43 2.72 1.58
C SER A 58 4.86 2.59 1.08
N ALA A 59 5.81 3.12 1.84
CA ALA A 59 7.22 3.07 1.47
C ALA A 59 8.01 2.11 2.37
N ILE A 60 9.10 1.57 1.81
CA ILE A 60 10.06 0.74 2.53
C ILE A 60 11.46 1.03 1.99
N GLN A 61 12.47 0.97 2.87
CA GLN A 61 13.86 0.92 2.43
C GLN A 61 14.22 -0.52 2.10
N ALA A 62 14.68 -0.77 0.87
CA ALA A 62 15.14 -2.07 0.44
C ALA A 62 16.54 -2.36 1.01
N GLU A 63 16.75 -3.59 1.48
CA GLU A 63 18.06 -3.97 2.01
C GLU A 63 19.10 -4.22 0.91
N GLU A 64 18.64 -4.66 -0.25
CA GLU A 64 19.48 -5.04 -1.37
C GLU A 64 20.25 -3.87 -1.99
N ASP A 65 19.71 -2.65 -1.94
CA ASP A 65 20.33 -1.47 -2.56
C ASP A 65 20.24 -0.20 -1.72
N GLY A 66 19.58 -0.27 -0.55
CA GLY A 66 19.42 0.85 0.37
C GLY A 66 18.47 1.95 -0.09
N LYS A 67 17.81 1.79 -1.25
CA LYS A 67 16.88 2.76 -1.79
C LYS A 67 15.48 2.64 -1.16
N TYR A 68 14.71 3.72 -1.27
CA TYR A 68 13.33 3.77 -0.79
C TYR A 68 12.38 3.49 -1.95
N TYR A 69 11.50 2.53 -1.76
CA TYR A 69 10.48 2.14 -2.71
C TYR A 69 9.10 2.51 -2.18
N LEU A 70 8.41 3.40 -2.89
CA LEU A 70 7.04 3.82 -2.61
C LEU A 70 6.09 3.03 -3.49
N PHE A 71 5.28 2.18 -2.88
CA PHE A 71 4.15 1.52 -3.53
C PHE A 71 2.92 2.41 -3.40
N TYR A 72 2.18 2.59 -4.48
CA TYR A 72 1.03 3.49 -4.52
C TYR A 72 -0.10 2.89 -5.35
N SER A 73 -1.34 3.32 -5.07
CA SER A 73 -2.47 3.04 -5.94
C SER A 73 -2.46 4.01 -7.10
N ALA A 74 -2.53 3.51 -8.33
CA ALA A 74 -2.63 4.27 -9.55
C ALA A 74 -3.99 4.02 -10.21
N MET A 75 -4.65 5.08 -10.63
CA MET A 75 -5.91 5.02 -11.36
C MET A 75 -5.81 5.93 -12.57
N GLU A 76 -6.11 5.41 -13.75
CA GLU A 76 -6.09 6.22 -14.95
C GLU A 76 -6.99 7.45 -14.81
N SER A 77 -6.47 8.60 -15.22
CA SER A 77 -7.20 9.86 -15.31
C SER A 77 -7.34 10.26 -16.76
N GLY A 78 -8.54 10.67 -17.17
CA GLY A 78 -8.79 11.05 -18.54
C GLY A 78 -10.28 11.25 -18.81
N PRO A 79 -10.70 11.39 -20.08
CA PRO A 79 -12.10 11.58 -20.42
C PRO A 79 -13.03 10.46 -19.93
N GLU A 80 -12.55 9.22 -19.92
CA GLU A 80 -13.31 8.04 -19.43
C GLU A 80 -13.42 8.02 -17.88
N HIS A 81 -12.40 8.56 -17.19
CA HIS A 81 -12.31 8.59 -15.73
C HIS A 81 -11.93 10.00 -15.26
N PRO A 82 -12.82 11.00 -15.43
CA PRO A 82 -12.49 12.39 -15.11
C PRO A 82 -12.40 12.68 -13.62
N ARG A 83 -12.90 11.74 -12.77
CA ARG A 83 -12.92 11.92 -11.32
C ARG A 83 -12.34 10.71 -10.62
N PHE A 84 -11.51 10.96 -9.62
CA PHE A 84 -10.94 9.94 -8.74
C PHE A 84 -12.00 8.98 -8.16
N ILE A 85 -13.14 9.52 -7.70
CA ILE A 85 -14.17 8.73 -7.03
C ILE A 85 -14.77 7.62 -7.90
N ASP A 86 -14.68 7.76 -9.21
CA ASP A 86 -15.19 6.77 -10.15
C ASP A 86 -14.11 5.77 -10.56
N ALA A 87 -12.84 6.19 -10.57
CA ALA A 87 -11.72 5.39 -11.07
C ALA A 87 -11.25 4.30 -10.08
N TRP A 88 -11.26 4.57 -8.78
CA TRP A 88 -10.62 3.70 -7.80
C TRP A 88 -11.23 2.30 -7.68
N LEU A 89 -12.54 2.14 -7.96
CA LEU A 89 -13.21 0.83 -7.95
C LEU A 89 -13.19 0.14 -9.31
N LEU A 90 -12.97 0.89 -10.39
CA LEU A 90 -13.17 0.37 -11.74
C LEU A 90 -11.89 -0.16 -12.37
N GLY A 91 -10.72 0.28 -11.94
CA GLY A 91 -9.48 -0.13 -12.60
C GLY A 91 -8.22 0.34 -11.89
N SER A 92 -8.20 0.41 -10.55
CA SER A 92 -6.95 0.76 -9.87
C SER A 92 -5.91 -0.34 -9.96
N MET A 93 -4.66 0.09 -9.97
CA MET A 93 -3.46 -0.71 -10.14
C MET A 93 -2.46 -0.36 -9.03
N ILE A 94 -1.48 -1.20 -8.80
CA ILE A 94 -0.38 -0.87 -7.89
C ILE A 94 0.85 -0.52 -8.72
N GLY A 95 1.33 0.72 -8.51
CA GLY A 95 2.57 1.21 -9.04
C GLY A 95 3.68 1.27 -8.00
N VAL A 96 4.90 1.47 -8.46
CA VAL A 96 6.08 1.64 -7.61
C VAL A 96 6.95 2.77 -8.12
N ALA A 97 7.47 3.56 -7.19
CA ALA A 97 8.46 4.60 -7.45
C ALA A 97 9.66 4.42 -6.54
N VAL A 98 10.83 4.89 -6.95
CA VAL A 98 12.10 4.75 -6.23
C VAL A 98 12.73 6.10 -5.94
N SER A 99 13.36 6.22 -4.77
CA SER A 99 14.15 7.37 -4.36
C SER A 99 15.38 6.96 -3.55
N ASP A 100 16.40 7.80 -3.56
CA ASP A 100 17.56 7.69 -2.64
C ASP A 100 17.24 8.32 -1.26
N SER A 101 16.08 8.98 -1.11
CA SER A 101 15.65 9.65 0.13
C SER A 101 14.23 9.28 0.52
N PRO A 102 13.92 9.08 1.81
CA PRO A 102 12.55 8.84 2.27
C PRO A 102 11.64 10.07 2.13
N TYR A 103 12.23 11.26 2.00
CA TYR A 103 11.50 12.52 2.08
C TYR A 103 10.97 13.03 0.73
N GLY A 104 11.34 12.41 -0.38
CA GLY A 104 10.88 12.83 -1.69
C GLY A 104 11.84 12.44 -2.81
N GLY A 105 11.66 13.07 -4.00
CA GLY A 105 12.47 12.76 -5.17
C GLY A 105 12.16 11.39 -5.79
N TYR A 106 10.98 10.85 -5.50
CA TYR A 106 10.54 9.57 -6.05
C TYR A 106 10.37 9.65 -7.56
N LYS A 107 10.98 8.70 -8.24
CA LYS A 107 10.85 8.51 -9.70
C LYS A 107 10.01 7.29 -9.95
N ASP A 108 8.98 7.42 -10.79
CA ASP A 108 8.14 6.32 -11.19
C ASP A 108 8.94 5.22 -11.90
N ILE A 109 8.69 3.96 -11.53
CA ILE A 109 9.23 2.79 -12.21
C ILE A 109 8.14 2.14 -13.07
N GLY A 110 6.87 2.29 -12.69
CA GLY A 110 5.71 1.77 -13.40
C GLY A 110 4.79 0.91 -12.55
N ILE A 111 3.83 0.30 -13.22
CA ILE A 111 2.83 -0.57 -12.60
C ILE A 111 3.40 -1.98 -12.40
N VAL A 112 3.28 -2.50 -11.18
CA VAL A 112 3.80 -3.82 -10.81
C VAL A 112 2.71 -4.87 -10.61
N TYR A 113 1.46 -4.45 -10.38
CA TYR A 113 0.35 -5.39 -10.21
C TYR A 113 -0.92 -4.86 -10.84
N ASN A 114 -1.69 -5.77 -11.49
CA ASN A 114 -2.89 -5.46 -12.28
C ASN A 114 -2.63 -4.46 -13.42
N LYS A 115 -1.46 -4.53 -14.04
CA LYS A 115 -1.00 -3.56 -15.05
C LYS A 115 -1.86 -3.48 -16.32
N ASP A 116 -2.61 -4.53 -16.60
CA ASP A 116 -3.51 -4.57 -17.75
C ASP A 116 -4.92 -4.02 -17.41
N GLY A 117 -5.11 -3.57 -16.15
CA GLY A 117 -6.39 -3.11 -15.65
C GLY A 117 -7.45 -4.20 -15.61
N TYR A 118 -8.72 -3.79 -15.57
CA TYR A 118 -9.84 -4.73 -15.60
C TYR A 118 -9.95 -5.44 -16.95
N ARG A 119 -9.98 -6.78 -16.89
CA ARG A 119 -10.29 -7.63 -18.04
C ARG A 119 -11.47 -8.53 -17.72
N PRO A 120 -12.54 -8.50 -18.54
CA PRO A 120 -13.74 -9.30 -18.30
C PRO A 120 -13.52 -10.82 -18.31
N ASP A 121 -12.45 -11.30 -18.99
CA ASP A 121 -12.06 -12.71 -19.07
C ASP A 121 -11.24 -13.19 -17.86
N ASN A 122 -10.80 -12.27 -17.01
CA ASN A 122 -10.09 -12.61 -15.79
C ASN A 122 -11.07 -12.91 -14.65
N CYS A 123 -11.16 -14.18 -14.27
CA CYS A 123 -12.03 -14.64 -13.19
C CYS A 123 -11.40 -14.56 -11.80
N SER A 124 -10.21 -14.00 -11.66
CA SER A 124 -9.57 -13.82 -10.36
C SER A 124 -10.38 -12.89 -9.45
N TRP A 125 -10.38 -13.17 -8.17
CA TRP A 125 -11.11 -12.39 -7.16
C TRP A 125 -10.62 -10.92 -7.05
N ASP A 126 -9.45 -10.60 -7.56
CA ASP A 126 -8.80 -9.29 -7.58
C ASP A 126 -8.65 -8.68 -8.98
N ALA A 127 -9.35 -9.26 -9.96
CA ALA A 127 -9.16 -8.95 -11.36
C ALA A 127 -9.52 -7.53 -11.77
N GLN A 128 -10.44 -6.87 -11.07
CA GLN A 128 -10.96 -5.59 -11.54
C GLN A 128 -10.18 -4.41 -10.99
N SER A 129 -9.88 -4.40 -9.70
CA SER A 129 -9.28 -3.26 -9.03
C SER A 129 -8.42 -3.72 -7.86
N VAL A 130 -7.19 -3.21 -7.79
CA VAL A 130 -6.26 -3.43 -6.68
C VAL A 130 -5.74 -2.08 -6.18
N HIS A 131 -5.76 -1.85 -4.87
CA HIS A 131 -5.42 -0.56 -4.28
C HIS A 131 -4.98 -0.68 -2.82
N ASN A 132 -4.63 0.44 -2.20
CA ASN A 132 -4.20 0.55 -0.80
C ASN A 132 -3.03 -0.40 -0.49
N PRO A 133 -1.91 -0.30 -1.21
CA PRO A 133 -0.74 -1.13 -0.95
C PRO A 133 -0.15 -0.86 0.43
N HIS A 134 0.30 -1.91 1.09
CA HIS A 134 1.02 -1.83 2.35
C HIS A 134 2.18 -2.82 2.35
N ILE A 135 3.40 -2.31 2.21
CA ILE A 135 4.61 -3.11 2.14
C ILE A 135 5.20 -3.37 3.53
N LYS A 136 5.58 -4.61 3.78
CA LYS A 136 6.32 -5.03 4.98
C LYS A 136 7.43 -5.99 4.58
N ARG A 137 8.48 -6.04 5.41
CA ARG A 137 9.53 -7.05 5.33
C ARG A 137 9.54 -7.87 6.61
N TYR A 138 9.56 -9.18 6.44
CA TYR A 138 9.61 -10.12 7.56
C TYR A 138 10.36 -11.40 7.14
N ASN A 139 11.26 -11.89 8.00
CA ASN A 139 12.06 -13.09 7.76
C ASN A 139 12.71 -13.14 6.37
N GLY A 140 13.33 -12.02 5.95
CA GLY A 140 14.05 -11.93 4.69
C GLY A 140 13.17 -11.81 3.44
N LYS A 141 11.84 -11.78 3.56
CA LYS A 141 10.90 -11.64 2.45
C LYS A 141 10.09 -10.36 2.56
N TYR A 142 9.65 -9.87 1.41
CA TYR A 142 8.71 -8.77 1.29
C TYR A 142 7.28 -9.29 1.15
N TYR A 143 6.36 -8.59 1.79
CA TYR A 143 4.92 -8.85 1.75
C TYR A 143 4.21 -7.56 1.39
N LEU A 144 3.63 -7.51 0.20
CA LEU A 144 2.83 -6.38 -0.27
C LEU A 144 1.35 -6.71 -0.12
N TYR A 145 0.75 -6.23 0.96
CA TYR A 145 -0.69 -6.35 1.20
C TYR A 145 -1.45 -5.33 0.36
N TYR A 146 -2.63 -5.69 -0.09
CA TYR A 146 -3.48 -4.83 -0.90
C TYR A 146 -4.96 -5.12 -0.70
N CYS A 147 -5.81 -4.12 -0.95
CA CYS A 147 -7.23 -4.30 -1.12
C CYS A 147 -7.52 -4.58 -2.59
N ALA A 148 -8.52 -5.40 -2.86
CA ALA A 148 -8.96 -5.69 -4.20
C ALA A 148 -10.45 -5.99 -4.28
N THR A 149 -11.00 -5.89 -5.48
CA THR A 149 -12.40 -6.23 -5.74
C THR A 149 -12.58 -6.73 -7.17
N VAL A 150 -13.64 -7.47 -7.36
CA VAL A 150 -14.24 -7.81 -8.65
C VAL A 150 -15.75 -7.73 -8.49
N ASP A 151 -16.47 -7.37 -9.55
CA ASP A 151 -17.94 -7.35 -9.50
C ASP A 151 -18.48 -8.78 -9.29
N PRO A 152 -19.14 -9.07 -8.17
CA PRO A 152 -19.69 -10.39 -7.90
C PRO A 152 -20.93 -10.71 -8.73
N GLY A 153 -21.40 -9.78 -9.58
CA GLY A 153 -22.62 -9.90 -10.36
C GLY A 153 -23.89 -9.54 -9.58
N GLU A 154 -24.99 -9.41 -10.30
CA GLU A 154 -26.27 -8.95 -9.74
C GLU A 154 -26.89 -9.90 -8.72
N ASN A 155 -26.57 -11.19 -8.83
CA ASN A 155 -27.11 -12.25 -7.97
C ASN A 155 -26.30 -12.49 -6.69
N ALA A 156 -25.21 -11.76 -6.48
CA ALA A 156 -24.40 -11.95 -5.30
C ALA A 156 -25.08 -11.34 -4.07
N HIS A 157 -25.55 -12.20 -3.18
CA HIS A 157 -25.88 -12.11 -1.75
C HIS A 157 -26.26 -10.76 -1.11
N VAL A 158 -26.58 -9.76 -1.89
CA VAL A 158 -26.93 -8.44 -1.39
C VAL A 158 -28.44 -8.24 -1.51
N LYS A 159 -29.10 -7.93 -0.41
CA LYS A 159 -30.51 -7.57 -0.44
C LYS A 159 -30.72 -6.29 -1.27
N GLY A 160 -31.45 -6.40 -2.36
CA GLY A 160 -31.84 -5.28 -3.22
C GLY A 160 -31.01 -5.19 -4.50
N GLN A 161 -31.47 -4.40 -5.44
CA GLN A 161 -30.74 -4.06 -6.66
C GLN A 161 -29.68 -3.01 -6.33
N LEU A 162 -28.46 -3.46 -6.08
CA LEU A 162 -27.34 -2.56 -5.91
C LEU A 162 -26.77 -2.14 -7.26
N SER A 163 -26.34 -0.89 -7.35
CA SER A 163 -25.55 -0.45 -8.47
C SER A 163 -24.24 -1.27 -8.56
N ARG A 164 -23.66 -1.37 -9.75
CA ARG A 164 -22.35 -2.02 -9.93
C ARG A 164 -21.30 -1.44 -8.99
N ARG A 165 -21.28 -0.13 -8.81
CA ARG A 165 -20.37 0.57 -7.91
C ARG A 165 -20.54 0.08 -6.46
N ASP A 166 -21.78 -0.04 -5.98
CA ASP A 166 -22.04 -0.48 -4.61
C ASP A 166 -21.66 -1.94 -4.40
N ARG A 167 -21.89 -2.80 -5.40
CA ARG A 167 -21.45 -4.21 -5.37
C ARG A 167 -19.94 -4.32 -5.26
N LEU A 168 -19.18 -3.56 -6.05
CA LEU A 168 -17.73 -3.49 -5.99
C LEU A 168 -17.23 -2.99 -4.63
N GLN A 169 -17.85 -1.92 -4.14
CA GLN A 169 -17.46 -1.33 -2.85
C GLN A 169 -17.71 -2.29 -1.68
N GLN A 170 -18.78 -3.06 -1.72
CA GLN A 170 -19.12 -4.03 -0.67
C GLN A 170 -18.33 -5.35 -0.77
N ASN A 171 -17.74 -5.64 -1.93
CA ASN A 171 -16.99 -6.87 -2.17
C ASN A 171 -15.46 -6.70 -2.00
N GLN A 172 -15.02 -5.72 -1.24
CA GLN A 172 -13.59 -5.50 -0.96
C GLN A 172 -13.00 -6.69 -0.21
N LYS A 173 -11.82 -7.12 -0.63
CA LYS A 173 -11.07 -8.25 -0.10
C LYS A 173 -9.63 -7.85 0.13
N LEU A 174 -8.91 -8.60 0.94
CA LEU A 174 -7.47 -8.39 1.17
C LEU A 174 -6.66 -9.51 0.56
N GLY A 175 -5.58 -9.14 -0.11
CA GLY A 175 -4.59 -10.04 -0.67
C GLY A 175 -3.18 -9.72 -0.21
N VAL A 176 -2.24 -10.56 -0.62
CA VAL A 176 -0.81 -10.36 -0.39
C VAL A 176 -0.01 -10.93 -1.56
N LEU A 177 0.98 -10.17 -2.02
CA LEU A 177 2.08 -10.68 -2.84
C LEU A 177 3.28 -10.94 -1.93
N CYS A 178 3.98 -12.05 -2.14
CA CYS A 178 5.20 -12.39 -1.42
C CYS A 178 6.35 -12.58 -2.42
N PHE A 179 7.48 -11.92 -2.16
CA PHE A 179 8.67 -11.94 -3.01
C PHE A 179 9.95 -11.77 -2.17
N ASN A 180 11.12 -12.16 -2.72
CA ASN A 180 12.37 -12.13 -1.98
C ASN A 180 13.14 -10.80 -2.14
N SER A 181 12.94 -10.08 -3.26
CA SER A 181 13.56 -8.79 -3.52
C SER A 181 12.64 -7.90 -4.35
N ILE A 182 12.84 -6.58 -4.29
CA ILE A 182 12.13 -5.63 -5.16
C ILE A 182 12.38 -5.96 -6.64
N LYS A 183 13.60 -6.38 -6.98
CA LYS A 183 13.94 -6.80 -8.34
C LYS A 183 13.04 -7.95 -8.82
N GLU A 184 12.82 -8.97 -7.99
CA GLU A 184 11.92 -10.08 -8.33
C GLU A 184 10.50 -9.60 -8.60
N LEU A 185 9.97 -8.69 -7.76
CA LEU A 185 8.65 -8.11 -8.00
C LEU A 185 8.59 -7.38 -9.35
N LEU A 186 9.59 -6.56 -9.69
CA LEU A 186 9.67 -5.83 -10.97
C LEU A 186 9.75 -6.77 -12.18
N GLU A 187 10.30 -7.95 -11.99
CA GLU A 187 10.37 -9.02 -13.00
C GLU A 187 9.08 -9.89 -13.03
N GLY A 188 8.07 -9.56 -12.22
CA GLY A 188 6.84 -10.34 -12.11
C GLY A 188 7.00 -11.67 -11.35
N LYS A 189 8.09 -11.83 -10.60
CA LYS A 189 8.41 -13.03 -9.81
C LYS A 189 7.92 -12.86 -8.38
N PHE A 190 6.69 -13.21 -8.13
CA PHE A 190 6.09 -13.20 -6.81
C PHE A 190 5.10 -14.36 -6.67
N SER A 191 4.76 -14.72 -5.46
CA SER A 191 3.63 -15.60 -5.16
C SER A 191 2.45 -14.79 -4.65
N CYS A 192 1.25 -15.21 -5.01
CA CYS A 192 -0.02 -14.69 -4.49
C CYS A 192 -0.91 -15.87 -4.08
N ASN A 193 -1.89 -15.60 -3.24
CA ASN A 193 -2.85 -16.61 -2.86
C ASN A 193 -3.98 -16.69 -3.89
N GLU A 194 -4.38 -17.91 -4.25
CA GLU A 194 -5.56 -18.16 -5.11
C GLU A 194 -6.86 -17.61 -4.49
N GLN A 195 -6.92 -17.56 -3.17
CA GLN A 195 -8.03 -17.02 -2.40
C GLN A 195 -7.60 -15.80 -1.60
N PRO A 196 -8.49 -14.83 -1.36
CA PRO A 196 -8.17 -13.68 -0.54
C PRO A 196 -7.85 -14.10 0.91
N LEU A 197 -7.00 -13.34 1.58
CA LEU A 197 -6.72 -13.51 3.01
C LEU A 197 -7.94 -13.20 3.88
N LEU A 198 -8.69 -12.17 3.48
CA LEU A 198 -9.93 -11.77 4.12
C LEU A 198 -10.95 -11.39 3.04
N ALA A 199 -12.19 -11.77 3.28
CA ALA A 199 -13.34 -11.41 2.44
C ALA A 199 -14.51 -10.94 3.32
N PRO A 200 -15.44 -10.17 2.77
CA PRO A 200 -16.66 -9.80 3.48
C PRO A 200 -17.40 -11.06 3.96
N ARG A 201 -17.91 -11.02 5.16
CA ARG A 201 -18.76 -12.10 5.66
C ARG A 201 -20.05 -12.13 4.85
N THR A 202 -20.38 -13.26 4.26
CA THR A 202 -21.75 -13.52 3.82
C THR A 202 -22.63 -13.46 5.06
N ARG A 203 -23.62 -12.57 5.08
CA ARG A 203 -24.63 -12.60 6.14
C ARG A 203 -25.37 -13.93 6.02
N VAL A 204 -25.03 -14.87 6.89
CA VAL A 204 -25.87 -16.05 7.09
C VAL A 204 -27.22 -15.53 7.60
N LYS A 205 -28.29 -15.87 6.89
CA LYS A 205 -29.67 -15.59 7.33
C LYS A 205 -30.02 -16.43 8.52
#